data_f042663d4c5af40f086224b683e1b8f8
#
_entry.id   f042663d4c5af40f086224b683e1b8f8
#
_cell.length_a   1.000
_cell.length_b   1.000
_cell.length_c   1.000
_cell.angle_alpha   90.00
_cell.angle_beta   90.00
_cell.angle_gamma   90.00
#
_symmetry.space_group_name_H-M   'P 1'
#
loop_
_entity.id
_entity.type
_entity.pdbx_description
1 polymer ?
#
loop_
_entity_poly.entity_id
_entity_poly.type
_entity_poly.pdbx_seq_one_letter_code
_entity_poly.pdbx_strand_id
1 'polypeptide(L)'
;MADAGTITLTRVASVDGYIDLESIRAAMTPGTSLVALTQAANVLGTVQPIEEIAPMVRAAGALFLVDAAQSAGVWPIDLKSTPIDFLAFPGHKALYGPTGTGALYVGPRAKPRAWREGGTGGDSKTPTQPDQMPYFLEGGTPNVLGVAGLLAGIRWVSERGPEALRRHEVDLLAKVVDWVEKSDAWKVAGAWDADRHVGALSLVVPDDFPPQELALALDSSFDIAVRSGLHCAPYIHQRLGTFPDGTLRLSPGPFSTEQDIDVFLHALTEITAGVL
;
A
#
# COMPACT_ATOMS: atom_id res chain seq x y z
N MET A 1 18.39 12.10 4.69
CA MET A 1 19.61 11.26 4.75
C MET A 1 20.36 11.30 3.42
N ALA A 2 19.71 11.05 2.28
CA ALA A 2 20.39 11.20 0.98
C ALA A 2 20.86 12.63 0.74
N ASP A 3 20.02 13.62 0.95
CA ASP A 3 20.35 15.05 0.81
C ASP A 3 21.43 15.51 1.79
N ALA A 4 21.58 14.83 2.93
CA ALA A 4 22.66 15.06 3.90
C ALA A 4 23.94 14.28 3.61
N GLY A 5 24.03 13.54 2.50
CA GLY A 5 25.19 12.76 2.12
C GLY A 5 25.48 11.52 3.00
N THR A 6 24.55 11.15 3.88
CA THR A 6 24.73 10.00 4.80
C THR A 6 24.56 8.67 4.07
N ILE A 7 23.75 8.64 3.02
CA ILE A 7 23.51 7.47 2.16
C ILE A 7 23.46 7.90 0.69
N THR A 8 23.77 6.97 -0.20
CA THR A 8 23.45 7.08 -1.64
C THR A 8 22.09 6.41 -1.89
N LEU A 9 21.20 7.11 -2.58
CA LEU A 9 19.88 6.61 -2.92
C LEU A 9 19.76 6.46 -4.44
N THR A 10 19.51 5.25 -4.89
CA THR A 10 19.12 4.95 -6.28
C THR A 10 17.62 4.66 -6.32
N ARG A 11 16.87 5.37 -7.16
CA ARG A 11 15.44 5.12 -7.38
C ARG A 11 15.25 4.32 -8.67
N VAL A 12 14.64 3.15 -8.56
CA VAL A 12 14.23 2.34 -9.71
C VAL A 12 12.84 2.77 -10.14
N ALA A 13 12.69 3.02 -11.41
CA ALA A 13 11.42 3.46 -11.97
C ALA A 13 10.51 2.26 -12.27
N SER A 14 9.20 2.42 -12.05
CA SER A 14 8.18 1.51 -12.54
C SER A 14 7.69 1.94 -13.93
N VAL A 15 7.22 0.99 -14.73
CA VAL A 15 6.49 1.22 -15.99
C VAL A 15 5.07 0.74 -15.76
N ASP A 16 4.10 1.60 -16.01
CA ASP A 16 2.67 1.30 -15.81
C ASP A 16 2.32 0.71 -14.44
N GLY A 17 3.11 1.06 -13.42
CA GLY A 17 2.92 0.61 -12.05
C GLY A 17 3.70 -0.65 -11.67
N TYR A 18 4.39 -1.31 -12.60
CA TYR A 18 5.21 -2.49 -12.34
C TYR A 18 6.69 -2.19 -12.43
N ILE A 19 7.48 -2.81 -11.55
CA ILE A 19 8.94 -2.69 -11.56
C ILE A 19 9.50 -3.85 -12.41
N ASP A 20 10.40 -3.49 -13.33
CA ASP A 20 11.17 -4.46 -14.08
C ASP A 20 12.31 -5.04 -13.24
N LEU A 21 12.43 -6.38 -13.22
CA LEU A 21 13.43 -7.09 -12.44
C LEU A 21 14.87 -6.79 -12.86
N GLU A 22 15.10 -6.61 -14.17
CA GLU A 22 16.43 -6.26 -14.69
C GLU A 22 16.82 -4.84 -14.27
N SER A 23 15.88 -3.92 -14.18
CA SER A 23 16.10 -2.57 -13.67
C SER A 23 16.52 -2.58 -12.19
N ILE A 24 15.94 -3.47 -11.36
CA ILE A 24 16.39 -3.68 -9.97
C ILE A 24 17.80 -4.25 -9.97
N ARG A 25 18.07 -5.27 -10.78
CA ARG A 25 19.37 -5.93 -10.88
C ARG A 25 20.46 -4.94 -11.28
N ALA A 26 20.21 -4.12 -12.30
CA ALA A 26 21.14 -3.11 -12.78
C ALA A 26 21.40 -1.99 -11.77
N ALA A 27 20.43 -1.67 -10.92
CA ALA A 27 20.56 -0.65 -9.89
C ALA A 27 21.34 -1.12 -8.65
N MET A 28 21.45 -2.43 -8.43
CA MET A 28 22.21 -2.99 -7.31
C MET A 28 23.73 -2.96 -7.62
N THR A 29 24.51 -2.53 -6.65
CA THR A 29 25.98 -2.51 -6.69
C THR A 29 26.55 -3.27 -5.50
N PRO A 30 27.85 -3.61 -5.48
CA PRO A 30 28.48 -4.24 -4.31
C PRO A 30 28.34 -3.43 -3.00
N GLY A 31 28.05 -2.11 -3.11
CA GLY A 31 27.80 -1.23 -1.98
C GLY A 31 26.33 -1.12 -1.56
N THR A 32 25.43 -1.80 -2.24
CA THR A 32 23.98 -1.77 -1.90
C THR A 32 23.75 -2.52 -0.59
N SER A 33 23.35 -1.80 0.45
CA SER A 33 23.09 -2.38 1.79
C SER A 33 21.63 -2.71 2.01
N LEU A 34 20.72 -1.99 1.35
CA LEU A 34 19.28 -2.14 1.55
C LEU A 34 18.55 -1.89 0.24
N VAL A 35 17.64 -2.78 -0.11
CA VAL A 35 16.58 -2.55 -1.11
C VAL A 35 15.27 -2.37 -0.36
N ALA A 36 14.57 -1.27 -0.58
CA ALA A 36 13.26 -1.00 -0.01
C ALA A 36 12.22 -0.94 -1.13
N LEU A 37 11.13 -1.68 -0.98
CA LEU A 37 10.08 -1.82 -1.98
C LEU A 37 8.69 -1.81 -1.34
N THR A 38 7.78 -1.01 -1.89
CA THR A 38 6.35 -1.13 -1.61
C THR A 38 5.78 -2.29 -2.42
N GLN A 39 5.20 -3.30 -1.76
CA GLN A 39 4.66 -4.47 -2.44
C GLN A 39 3.41 -4.14 -3.26
N ALA A 40 2.48 -3.38 -2.70
CA ALA A 40 1.28 -2.96 -3.42
C ALA A 40 1.14 -1.44 -3.42
N ALA A 41 0.93 -0.87 -4.62
CA ALA A 41 0.86 0.58 -4.79
C ALA A 41 -0.48 1.14 -4.26
N ASN A 42 -0.41 2.17 -3.44
CA ASN A 42 -1.60 2.82 -2.88
C ASN A 42 -2.35 3.72 -3.87
N VAL A 43 -1.74 4.05 -5.00
CA VAL A 43 -2.36 4.81 -6.09
C VAL A 43 -2.90 3.89 -7.17
N LEU A 44 -2.07 2.94 -7.61
CA LEU A 44 -2.36 2.11 -8.79
C LEU A 44 -2.96 0.75 -8.46
N GLY A 45 -2.86 0.29 -7.21
CA GLY A 45 -3.28 -1.06 -6.81
C GLY A 45 -2.38 -2.20 -7.29
N THR A 46 -1.39 -1.91 -8.12
CA THR A 46 -0.47 -2.89 -8.72
C THR A 46 0.41 -3.56 -7.68
N VAL A 47 0.62 -4.88 -7.80
CA VAL A 47 1.40 -5.69 -6.86
C VAL A 47 2.73 -6.10 -7.47
N GLN A 48 3.81 -5.90 -6.73
CA GLN A 48 5.18 -6.23 -7.14
C GLN A 48 5.55 -7.68 -6.76
N PRO A 49 6.32 -8.40 -7.59
CA PRO A 49 6.67 -9.80 -7.40
C PRO A 49 7.81 -9.94 -6.37
N ILE A 50 7.49 -9.76 -5.09
CA ILE A 50 8.50 -9.81 -4.01
C ILE A 50 9.16 -11.19 -3.89
N GLU A 51 8.46 -12.25 -4.30
CA GLU A 51 8.95 -13.63 -4.30
C GLU A 51 10.12 -13.82 -5.28
N GLU A 52 10.13 -13.06 -6.38
CA GLU A 52 11.22 -13.05 -7.37
C GLU A 52 12.34 -12.07 -6.98
N ILE A 53 11.97 -10.94 -6.39
CA ILE A 53 12.91 -9.87 -5.99
C ILE A 53 13.74 -10.29 -4.77
N ALA A 54 13.12 -10.90 -3.77
CA ALA A 54 13.78 -11.21 -2.51
C ALA A 54 15.00 -12.13 -2.63
N PRO A 55 14.97 -13.24 -3.41
CA PRO A 55 16.15 -14.06 -3.65
C PRO A 55 17.27 -13.30 -4.37
N MET A 56 16.92 -12.42 -5.31
CA MET A 56 17.88 -11.59 -6.05
C MET A 56 18.61 -10.61 -5.13
N VAL A 57 17.86 -9.92 -4.26
CA VAL A 57 18.42 -8.99 -3.26
C VAL A 57 19.31 -9.73 -2.27
N ARG A 58 18.88 -10.91 -1.80
CA ARG A 58 19.68 -11.76 -0.91
C ARG A 58 20.97 -12.22 -1.57
N ALA A 59 20.94 -12.63 -2.84
CA ALA A 59 22.14 -13.05 -3.59
C ALA A 59 23.15 -11.89 -3.76
N ALA A 60 22.68 -10.67 -3.86
CA ALA A 60 23.52 -9.46 -3.87
C ALA A 60 24.11 -9.08 -2.49
N GLY A 61 23.73 -9.79 -1.42
CA GLY A 61 24.17 -9.51 -0.04
C GLY A 61 23.44 -8.39 0.66
N ALA A 62 22.52 -7.71 -0.01
CA ALA A 62 21.72 -6.63 0.54
C ALA A 62 20.60 -7.13 1.48
N LEU A 63 20.09 -6.26 2.34
CA LEU A 63 18.87 -6.49 3.11
C LEU A 63 17.65 -6.09 2.27
N PHE A 64 16.52 -6.77 2.49
CA PHE A 64 15.28 -6.48 1.80
C PHE A 64 14.20 -6.01 2.77
N LEU A 65 13.72 -4.77 2.57
CA LEU A 65 12.60 -4.19 3.29
C LEU A 65 11.39 -4.14 2.37
N VAL A 66 10.29 -4.74 2.80
CA VAL A 66 9.00 -4.70 2.11
C VAL A 66 8.03 -3.84 2.91
N ASP A 67 7.52 -2.79 2.27
CA ASP A 67 6.36 -2.05 2.73
C ASP A 67 5.10 -2.79 2.24
N ALA A 68 4.44 -3.47 3.16
CA ALA A 68 3.20 -4.21 2.91
C ALA A 68 1.96 -3.43 3.36
N ALA A 69 2.04 -2.10 3.40
CA ALA A 69 0.96 -1.27 3.90
C ALA A 69 -0.37 -1.41 3.13
N GLN A 70 -0.34 -1.87 1.90
CA GLN A 70 -1.54 -2.11 1.09
C GLN A 70 -1.78 -3.60 0.80
N SER A 71 -0.81 -4.47 1.09
CA SER A 71 -0.90 -5.89 0.78
C SER A 71 -1.19 -6.77 2.00
N ALA A 72 -0.70 -6.38 3.20
CA ALA A 72 -0.95 -7.16 4.41
C ALA A 72 -2.46 -7.24 4.70
N GLY A 73 -2.98 -8.46 4.71
CA GLY A 73 -4.41 -8.75 4.93
C GLY A 73 -5.20 -9.09 3.66
N VAL A 74 -4.69 -8.76 2.47
CA VAL A 74 -5.35 -9.07 1.18
C VAL A 74 -4.44 -9.81 0.19
N TRP A 75 -3.13 -9.79 0.40
CA TRP A 75 -2.17 -10.51 -0.44
C TRP A 75 -1.36 -11.50 0.41
N PRO A 76 -1.19 -12.75 -0.03
CA PRO A 76 -0.40 -13.72 0.71
C PRO A 76 1.08 -13.31 0.78
N ILE A 77 1.66 -13.36 1.98
CA ILE A 77 3.09 -13.12 2.20
C ILE A 77 3.61 -14.26 3.05
N ASP A 78 4.46 -15.12 2.50
CA ASP A 78 5.08 -16.22 3.22
C ASP A 78 6.55 -15.93 3.54
N LEU A 79 6.83 -15.58 4.77
CA LEU A 79 8.18 -15.30 5.27
C LEU A 79 9.09 -16.54 5.34
N LYS A 80 8.54 -17.77 5.19
CA LYS A 80 9.36 -18.98 5.18
C LYS A 80 10.00 -19.22 3.81
N SER A 81 9.26 -18.94 2.75
CA SER A 81 9.70 -19.10 1.37
C SER A 81 10.32 -17.84 0.78
N THR A 82 9.85 -16.66 1.19
CA THR A 82 10.30 -15.35 0.68
C THR A 82 11.30 -14.72 1.66
N PRO A 83 12.57 -14.58 1.29
CA PRO A 83 13.64 -14.12 2.18
C PRO A 83 13.61 -12.60 2.42
N ILE A 84 12.63 -12.12 3.16
CA ILE A 84 12.45 -10.73 3.57
C ILE A 84 13.20 -10.49 4.88
N ASP A 85 13.91 -9.38 5.01
CA ASP A 85 14.63 -8.98 6.22
C ASP A 85 13.82 -8.01 7.09
N PHE A 86 13.00 -7.17 6.47
CA PHE A 86 12.05 -6.29 7.16
C PHE A 86 10.70 -6.29 6.43
N LEU A 87 9.61 -6.48 7.17
CA LEU A 87 8.25 -6.31 6.65
C LEU A 87 7.50 -5.33 7.54
N ALA A 88 7.04 -4.23 6.96
CA ALA A 88 6.32 -3.18 7.67
C ALA A 88 4.87 -3.08 7.18
N PHE A 89 3.92 -2.99 8.10
CA PHE A 89 2.51 -2.78 7.77
C PHE A 89 1.74 -2.11 8.90
N PRO A 90 0.75 -1.26 8.57
CA PRO A 90 -0.19 -0.70 9.53
C PRO A 90 -1.31 -1.70 9.84
N GLY A 91 -1.85 -1.64 11.05
CA GLY A 91 -2.97 -2.48 11.44
C GLY A 91 -4.35 -1.98 10.99
N HIS A 92 -4.46 -0.68 10.67
CA HIS A 92 -5.74 0.00 10.39
C HIS A 92 -6.17 0.01 8.91
N LYS A 93 -5.48 -0.72 8.05
CA LYS A 93 -5.87 -0.91 6.63
C LYS A 93 -6.57 -2.28 6.47
N ALA A 94 -6.15 -3.09 5.53
CA ALA A 94 -6.80 -4.37 5.23
C ALA A 94 -6.72 -5.45 6.35
N LEU A 95 -6.11 -5.12 7.49
CA LEU A 95 -6.19 -5.93 8.72
C LEU A 95 -7.32 -5.49 9.67
N TYR A 96 -8.04 -4.42 9.33
CA TYR A 96 -9.22 -3.90 10.06
C TYR A 96 -9.01 -3.65 11.56
N GLY A 97 -7.77 -3.40 11.97
CA GLY A 97 -7.43 -3.01 13.33
C GLY A 97 -7.62 -1.51 13.59
N PRO A 98 -7.56 -1.07 14.84
CA PRO A 98 -7.63 0.35 15.19
C PRO A 98 -6.44 1.15 14.65
N THR A 99 -6.65 2.46 14.48
CA THR A 99 -5.56 3.41 14.21
C THR A 99 -4.50 3.37 15.31
N GLY A 100 -3.25 3.69 14.96
CA GLY A 100 -2.13 3.62 15.91
C GLY A 100 -1.61 2.22 16.19
N THR A 101 -2.01 1.23 15.38
CA THR A 101 -1.49 -0.15 15.38
C THR A 101 -0.74 -0.47 14.10
N GLY A 102 0.20 -1.40 14.20
CA GLY A 102 0.98 -1.91 13.08
C GLY A 102 2.08 -2.82 13.58
N ALA A 103 2.86 -3.39 12.67
CA ALA A 103 3.99 -4.22 13.03
C ALA A 103 5.17 -4.03 12.07
N LEU A 104 6.35 -4.29 12.60
CA LEU A 104 7.59 -4.45 11.86
C LEU A 104 8.13 -5.85 12.17
N TYR A 105 8.13 -6.72 11.16
CA TYR A 105 8.91 -7.95 11.24
C TYR A 105 10.38 -7.64 11.00
N VAL A 106 11.23 -8.25 11.84
CA VAL A 106 12.69 -8.15 11.73
C VAL A 106 13.25 -9.56 11.56
N GLY A 107 13.77 -9.85 10.40
CA GLY A 107 14.35 -11.14 10.05
C GLY A 107 15.72 -11.37 10.75
N PRO A 108 16.19 -12.62 10.82
CA PRO A 108 17.39 -12.98 11.58
C PRO A 108 18.71 -12.38 11.04
N ARG A 109 18.75 -11.94 9.78
CA ARG A 109 19.90 -11.23 9.19
C ARG A 109 19.97 -9.76 9.57
N ALA A 110 18.80 -9.18 9.88
CA ALA A 110 18.70 -7.75 10.18
C ALA A 110 19.16 -7.45 11.60
N LYS A 111 19.96 -6.41 11.74
CA LYS A 111 20.47 -5.93 13.03
C LYS A 111 20.18 -4.43 13.16
N PRO A 112 18.90 -4.05 13.37
CA PRO A 112 18.55 -2.65 13.56
C PRO A 112 19.21 -2.11 14.84
N ARG A 113 19.35 -0.79 14.93
CA ARG A 113 19.68 -0.12 16.19
C ARG A 113 18.39 0.34 16.86
N ALA A 114 18.37 0.37 18.18
CA ALA A 114 17.32 1.04 18.93
C ALA A 114 17.24 2.50 18.46
N TRP A 115 16.06 2.95 18.12
CA TRP A 115 15.79 4.32 17.64
C TRP A 115 14.95 5.11 18.63
N ARG A 116 14.39 4.40 19.62
CA ARG A 116 13.54 4.94 20.67
C ARG A 116 13.91 4.23 21.97
N GLU A 117 14.02 4.99 23.03
CA GLU A 117 14.27 4.49 24.38
C GLU A 117 13.14 4.92 25.31
N GLY A 118 12.86 4.12 26.33
CA GLY A 118 11.82 4.39 27.33
C GLY A 118 11.51 3.20 28.20
N GLY A 119 10.64 3.37 29.19
CA GLY A 119 10.20 2.27 30.03
C GLY A 119 9.54 1.17 29.19
N THR A 120 9.99 -0.08 29.36
CA THR A 120 9.54 -1.21 28.53
C THR A 120 8.45 -2.04 29.21
N GLY A 121 8.23 -1.88 30.53
CA GLY A 121 7.35 -2.74 31.33
C GLY A 121 7.83 -4.18 31.52
N GLY A 122 8.95 -4.56 30.87
CA GLY A 122 9.48 -5.92 30.90
C GLY A 122 10.67 -6.11 31.84
N ASP A 123 11.59 -5.14 31.90
CA ASP A 123 12.79 -5.17 32.77
C ASP A 123 13.03 -3.82 33.42
N SER A 124 12.72 -3.73 34.71
CA SER A 124 12.95 -2.50 35.50
C SER A 124 14.35 -2.45 36.14
N LYS A 125 15.21 -3.45 35.94
CA LYS A 125 16.54 -3.54 36.56
C LYS A 125 17.62 -2.96 35.63
N THR A 126 17.41 -3.02 34.31
CA THR A 126 18.37 -2.56 33.33
C THR A 126 18.24 -1.04 33.15
N PRO A 127 19.30 -0.24 33.35
CA PRO A 127 19.23 1.22 33.21
C PRO A 127 19.20 1.70 31.74
N THR A 128 19.40 0.81 30.78
CA THR A 128 19.41 1.09 29.34
C THR A 128 18.29 0.28 28.66
N GLN A 129 18.03 0.58 27.38
CA GLN A 129 17.07 -0.18 26.57
C GLN A 129 17.49 -1.65 26.49
N PRO A 130 16.61 -2.62 26.78
CA PRO A 130 16.92 -4.05 26.71
C PRO A 130 17.34 -4.48 25.31
N ASP A 131 18.28 -5.41 25.21
CA ASP A 131 18.70 -5.99 23.93
C ASP A 131 17.73 -7.05 23.38
N GLN A 132 16.71 -7.42 24.16
CA GLN A 132 15.75 -8.46 23.79
C GLN A 132 14.60 -7.90 22.95
N MET A 133 14.31 -8.54 21.82
CA MET A 133 13.11 -8.27 21.03
C MET A 133 11.85 -8.75 21.75
N PRO A 134 10.72 -8.07 21.66
CA PRO A 134 10.48 -6.82 20.91
C PRO A 134 10.93 -5.55 21.64
N TYR A 135 11.23 -5.63 22.93
CA TYR A 135 11.53 -4.49 23.82
C TYR A 135 12.68 -3.61 23.32
N PHE A 136 13.62 -4.20 22.58
CA PHE A 136 14.75 -3.47 21.97
C PHE A 136 14.30 -2.33 21.02
N LEU A 137 13.17 -2.51 20.32
CA LEU A 137 12.64 -1.53 19.36
C LEU A 137 11.38 -0.79 19.87
N GLU A 138 10.87 -1.20 21.03
CA GLU A 138 9.66 -0.64 21.63
C GLU A 138 9.99 0.10 22.93
N GLY A 139 9.63 1.38 23.01
CA GLY A 139 9.76 2.18 24.21
C GLY A 139 8.40 2.72 24.66
N GLY A 140 8.14 2.65 25.96
CA GLY A 140 6.89 3.06 26.57
C GLY A 140 5.91 1.91 26.80
N THR A 141 4.76 2.21 27.40
CA THR A 141 3.69 1.22 27.65
C THR A 141 3.04 0.80 26.32
N PRO A 142 2.99 -0.51 26.00
CA PRO A 142 2.34 -1.00 24.78
C PRO A 142 0.88 -0.59 24.68
N ASN A 143 0.40 -0.32 23.47
CA ASN A 143 -1.00 -0.07 23.17
C ASN A 143 -1.81 -1.38 23.21
N VAL A 144 -2.05 -1.91 24.41
CA VAL A 144 -2.70 -3.22 24.63
C VAL A 144 -4.11 -3.24 24.03
N LEU A 145 -4.88 -2.17 24.18
CA LEU A 145 -6.23 -2.09 23.62
C LEU A 145 -6.21 -2.10 22.09
N GLY A 146 -5.29 -1.34 21.47
CA GLY A 146 -5.12 -1.35 20.02
C GLY A 146 -4.66 -2.73 19.51
N VAL A 147 -3.74 -3.39 20.20
CA VAL A 147 -3.28 -4.76 19.83
C VAL A 147 -4.41 -5.78 19.95
N ALA A 148 -5.26 -5.69 20.99
CA ALA A 148 -6.43 -6.56 21.11
C ALA A 148 -7.43 -6.34 19.97
N GLY A 149 -7.68 -5.08 19.56
CA GLY A 149 -8.51 -4.77 18.40
C GLY A 149 -7.91 -5.26 17.10
N LEU A 150 -6.59 -5.10 16.91
CA LEU A 150 -5.89 -5.63 15.73
C LEU A 150 -5.98 -7.17 15.67
N LEU A 151 -5.87 -7.86 16.80
CA LEU A 151 -6.04 -9.32 16.85
C LEU A 151 -7.45 -9.74 16.38
N ALA A 152 -8.49 -8.99 16.76
CA ALA A 152 -9.84 -9.25 16.27
C ALA A 152 -9.94 -9.07 14.75
N GLY A 153 -9.36 -8.00 14.20
CA GLY A 153 -9.30 -7.76 12.75
C GLY A 153 -8.54 -8.87 12.01
N ILE A 154 -7.36 -9.26 12.49
CA ILE A 154 -6.56 -10.36 11.90
C ILE A 154 -7.36 -11.68 11.91
N ARG A 155 -8.06 -12.02 12.99
CA ARG A 155 -8.91 -13.21 13.04
C ARG A 155 -10.02 -13.15 12.01
N TRP A 156 -10.70 -12.01 11.92
CA TRP A 156 -11.77 -11.80 10.96
C TRP A 156 -11.29 -11.98 9.51
N VAL A 157 -10.12 -11.42 9.16
CA VAL A 157 -9.48 -11.59 7.85
C VAL A 157 -9.09 -13.05 7.61
N SER A 158 -8.49 -13.71 8.61
CA SER A 158 -8.03 -15.10 8.49
C SER A 158 -9.18 -16.07 8.28
N GLU A 159 -10.32 -15.85 8.95
CA GLU A 159 -11.52 -16.69 8.83
C GLU A 159 -12.17 -16.59 7.43
N ARG A 160 -12.09 -15.43 6.81
CA ARG A 160 -12.66 -15.18 5.46
C ARG A 160 -11.69 -15.53 4.34
N GLY A 161 -10.41 -15.54 4.62
CA GLY A 161 -9.34 -15.74 3.67
C GLY A 161 -8.94 -14.43 2.95
N PRO A 162 -7.68 -13.99 3.09
CA PRO A 162 -7.17 -12.76 2.44
C PRO A 162 -7.42 -12.74 0.94
N GLU A 163 -7.21 -13.87 0.27
CA GLU A 163 -7.40 -13.99 -1.18
C GLU A 163 -8.87 -13.83 -1.61
N ALA A 164 -9.82 -14.34 -0.80
CA ALA A 164 -11.24 -14.18 -1.09
C ALA A 164 -11.69 -12.72 -0.94
N LEU A 165 -11.16 -12.02 0.07
CA LEU A 165 -11.39 -10.59 0.27
C LEU A 165 -10.83 -9.78 -0.90
N ARG A 166 -9.57 -10.05 -1.28
CA ARG A 166 -8.94 -9.42 -2.44
C ARG A 166 -9.75 -9.61 -3.72
N ARG A 167 -10.16 -10.85 -4.00
CA ARG A 167 -10.90 -11.18 -5.22
C ARG A 167 -12.21 -10.42 -5.29
N HIS A 168 -12.95 -10.37 -4.20
CA HIS A 168 -14.19 -9.58 -4.12
C HIS A 168 -13.93 -8.09 -4.46
N GLU A 169 -12.91 -7.47 -3.87
CA GLU A 169 -12.56 -6.07 -4.12
C GLU A 169 -12.14 -5.84 -5.58
N VAL A 170 -11.34 -6.74 -6.14
CA VAL A 170 -10.86 -6.67 -7.53
C VAL A 170 -11.99 -6.90 -8.53
N ASP A 171 -12.91 -7.83 -8.27
CA ASP A 171 -14.08 -8.08 -9.12
C ASP A 171 -14.99 -6.83 -9.20
N LEU A 172 -15.16 -6.11 -8.09
CA LEU A 172 -15.86 -4.83 -8.08
C LEU A 172 -15.16 -3.77 -8.92
N LEU A 173 -13.83 -3.68 -8.82
CA LEU A 173 -13.04 -2.72 -9.61
C LEU A 173 -13.00 -3.07 -11.10
N ALA A 174 -13.07 -4.35 -11.47
CA ALA A 174 -13.13 -4.79 -12.86
C ALA A 174 -14.34 -4.19 -13.60
N LYS A 175 -15.49 -4.06 -12.95
CA LYS A 175 -16.66 -3.37 -13.52
C LYS A 175 -16.38 -1.90 -13.84
N VAL A 176 -15.60 -1.23 -12.99
CA VAL A 176 -15.19 0.16 -13.23
C VAL A 176 -14.25 0.24 -14.43
N VAL A 177 -13.30 -0.70 -14.53
CA VAL A 177 -12.38 -0.78 -15.67
C VAL A 177 -13.14 -1.01 -16.98
N ASP A 178 -14.08 -1.99 -16.99
CA ASP A 178 -14.93 -2.28 -18.15
C ASP A 178 -15.75 -1.05 -18.61
N TRP A 179 -16.16 -0.21 -17.67
CA TRP A 179 -16.86 1.04 -18.00
C TRP A 179 -15.88 2.09 -18.56
N VAL A 180 -14.70 2.23 -17.96
CA VAL A 180 -13.66 3.16 -18.42
C VAL A 180 -13.20 2.81 -19.85
N GLU A 181 -13.04 1.53 -20.17
CA GLU A 181 -12.62 1.07 -21.51
C GLU A 181 -13.63 1.43 -22.63
N LYS A 182 -14.87 1.71 -22.28
CA LYS A 182 -15.92 2.14 -23.20
C LYS A 182 -16.03 3.66 -23.28
N SER A 183 -15.22 4.40 -22.52
CA SER A 183 -15.24 5.84 -22.45
C SER A 183 -14.04 6.44 -23.14
N ASP A 184 -14.25 7.47 -23.97
CA ASP A 184 -13.14 8.24 -24.58
C ASP A 184 -12.53 9.26 -23.61
N ALA A 185 -13.24 9.60 -22.53
CA ALA A 185 -12.85 10.66 -21.60
C ALA A 185 -12.10 10.18 -20.37
N TRP A 186 -12.38 8.96 -19.88
CA TRP A 186 -11.82 8.41 -18.67
C TRP A 186 -10.67 7.46 -18.95
N LYS A 187 -9.70 7.42 -18.04
CA LYS A 187 -8.56 6.47 -18.12
C LYS A 187 -8.25 5.89 -16.75
N VAL A 188 -7.89 4.62 -16.72
CA VAL A 188 -7.26 4.01 -15.55
C VAL A 188 -5.84 4.53 -15.44
N ALA A 189 -5.41 4.93 -14.25
CA ALA A 189 -4.03 5.31 -14.00
C ALA A 189 -3.14 4.07 -13.88
N GLY A 190 -2.18 3.90 -14.78
CA GLY A 190 -1.33 2.71 -14.86
C GLY A 190 -2.01 1.54 -15.57
N ALA A 191 -1.38 0.36 -15.50
CA ALA A 191 -1.93 -0.86 -16.10
C ALA A 191 -2.89 -1.56 -15.15
N TRP A 192 -3.92 -2.19 -15.72
CA TRP A 192 -4.83 -3.08 -15.01
C TRP A 192 -4.48 -4.54 -15.28
N ASP A 193 -4.27 -5.29 -14.21
CA ASP A 193 -4.10 -6.75 -14.23
C ASP A 193 -4.76 -7.30 -12.96
N ALA A 194 -5.94 -7.90 -13.08
CA ALA A 194 -6.73 -8.40 -11.96
C ALA A 194 -5.99 -9.44 -11.11
N ASP A 195 -5.08 -10.21 -11.70
CA ASP A 195 -4.27 -11.21 -10.98
C ASP A 195 -3.17 -10.57 -10.13
N ARG A 196 -2.77 -9.34 -10.47
CA ARG A 196 -1.70 -8.60 -9.78
C ARG A 196 -2.16 -7.25 -9.23
N HIS A 197 -3.37 -7.23 -8.67
CA HIS A 197 -3.99 -6.01 -8.16
C HIS A 197 -4.58 -6.20 -6.76
N VAL A 198 -4.63 -5.12 -5.99
CA VAL A 198 -5.37 -5.02 -4.73
C VAL A 198 -6.53 -4.04 -4.87
N GLY A 199 -7.41 -3.97 -3.87
CA GLY A 199 -8.62 -3.15 -3.86
C GLY A 199 -8.41 -1.62 -3.91
N ALA A 200 -7.59 -1.10 -4.84
CA ALA A 200 -7.34 0.33 -5.00
C ALA A 200 -7.15 0.68 -6.48
N LEU A 201 -8.04 1.46 -7.07
CA LEU A 201 -8.00 1.89 -8.47
C LEU A 201 -8.04 3.41 -8.56
N SER A 202 -7.10 4.01 -9.28
CA SER A 202 -7.14 5.45 -9.58
C SER A 202 -7.58 5.72 -11.01
N LEU A 203 -8.45 6.70 -11.16
CA LEU A 203 -8.92 7.20 -12.45
C LEU A 203 -8.26 8.55 -12.73
N VAL A 204 -7.71 8.70 -13.93
CA VAL A 204 -7.37 9.99 -14.49
C VAL A 204 -8.68 10.62 -14.95
N VAL A 205 -9.01 11.76 -14.39
CA VAL A 205 -10.27 12.46 -14.68
C VAL A 205 -10.13 13.30 -15.98
N PRO A 206 -11.22 13.56 -16.67
CA PRO A 206 -11.22 14.50 -17.80
C PRO A 206 -10.74 15.90 -17.41
N ASP A 207 -10.11 16.63 -18.33
CA ASP A 207 -9.46 17.94 -18.05
C ASP A 207 -10.43 19.00 -17.50
N ASP A 208 -11.71 18.91 -17.83
CA ASP A 208 -12.76 19.83 -17.39
C ASP A 208 -13.22 19.60 -15.93
N PHE A 209 -12.77 18.51 -15.30
CA PHE A 209 -13.19 18.12 -13.96
C PHE A 209 -11.99 17.95 -13.00
N PRO A 210 -11.66 18.96 -12.19
CA PRO A 210 -10.67 18.77 -11.13
C PRO A 210 -11.04 17.60 -10.20
N PRO A 211 -10.11 16.67 -9.86
CA PRO A 211 -10.41 15.50 -9.05
C PRO A 211 -11.08 15.83 -7.71
N GLN A 212 -10.75 16.98 -7.12
CA GLN A 212 -11.30 17.45 -5.85
C GLN A 212 -12.77 17.88 -5.97
N GLU A 213 -13.11 18.59 -7.04
CA GLU A 213 -14.49 19.01 -7.31
C GLU A 213 -15.38 17.82 -7.61
N LEU A 214 -14.87 16.88 -8.38
CA LEU A 214 -15.56 15.62 -8.69
C LEU A 214 -15.82 14.80 -7.42
N ALA A 215 -14.83 14.66 -6.54
CA ALA A 215 -15.00 13.96 -5.28
C ALA A 215 -16.05 14.65 -4.38
N LEU A 216 -16.07 15.98 -4.37
CA LEU A 216 -17.07 16.77 -3.63
C LEU A 216 -18.48 16.58 -4.21
N ALA A 217 -18.64 16.57 -5.54
CA ALA A 217 -19.93 16.33 -6.20
C ALA A 217 -20.46 14.92 -5.90
N LEU A 218 -19.60 13.90 -5.95
CA LEU A 218 -19.93 12.53 -5.62
C LEU A 218 -20.41 12.40 -4.15
N ASP A 219 -19.72 13.03 -3.22
CA ASP A 219 -20.08 13.02 -1.79
C ASP A 219 -21.40 13.75 -1.56
N SER A 220 -21.53 15.01 -2.04
CA SER A 220 -22.66 15.88 -1.72
C SER A 220 -23.96 15.52 -2.44
N SER A 221 -23.90 14.98 -3.66
CA SER A 221 -25.07 14.72 -4.50
C SER A 221 -25.48 13.24 -4.56
N PHE A 222 -24.54 12.32 -4.31
CA PHE A 222 -24.75 10.89 -4.46
C PHE A 222 -24.42 10.09 -3.20
N ASP A 223 -23.93 10.71 -2.12
CA ASP A 223 -23.48 10.03 -0.89
C ASP A 223 -22.39 8.97 -1.17
N ILE A 224 -21.47 9.29 -2.10
CA ILE A 224 -20.39 8.41 -2.52
C ILE A 224 -19.05 8.98 -2.05
N ALA A 225 -18.41 8.30 -1.10
CA ALA A 225 -17.11 8.67 -0.58
C ALA A 225 -15.97 8.07 -1.42
N VAL A 226 -15.22 8.92 -2.11
CA VAL A 226 -13.99 8.57 -2.83
C VAL A 226 -12.83 9.46 -2.34
N ARG A 227 -11.62 9.14 -2.75
CA ARG A 227 -10.48 9.99 -2.43
C ARG A 227 -9.91 10.66 -3.67
N SER A 228 -9.69 11.98 -3.61
CA SER A 228 -9.02 12.75 -4.65
C SER A 228 -7.61 13.18 -4.25
N GLY A 229 -6.77 13.55 -5.22
CA GLY A 229 -5.47 14.17 -5.04
C GLY A 229 -4.29 13.20 -5.14
N LEU A 230 -3.18 13.51 -4.45
CA LEU A 230 -1.89 12.82 -4.62
C LEU A 230 -1.74 11.52 -3.80
N HIS A 231 -2.71 11.16 -2.97
CA HIS A 231 -2.73 9.91 -2.19
C HIS A 231 -1.45 9.61 -1.38
N CYS A 232 -0.76 10.67 -0.90
CA CYS A 232 0.53 10.59 -0.19
C CYS A 232 1.70 10.04 -1.05
N ALA A 233 1.60 10.09 -2.38
CA ALA A 233 2.57 9.51 -3.31
C ALA A 233 2.88 10.46 -4.48
N PRO A 234 3.50 11.64 -4.26
CA PRO A 234 3.70 12.65 -5.29
C PRO A 234 4.55 12.17 -6.46
N TYR A 235 5.53 11.29 -6.23
CA TYR A 235 6.42 10.82 -7.28
C TYR A 235 5.72 9.99 -8.37
N ILE A 236 4.71 9.19 -8.02
CA ILE A 236 3.97 8.45 -9.02
C ILE A 236 3.12 9.39 -9.89
N HIS A 237 2.53 10.43 -9.29
CA HIS A 237 1.76 11.42 -10.04
C HIS A 237 2.61 12.26 -10.99
N GLN A 238 3.87 12.56 -10.62
CA GLN A 238 4.84 13.19 -11.55
C GLN A 238 5.11 12.31 -12.78
N ARG A 239 5.17 10.98 -12.58
CA ARG A 239 5.37 10.03 -13.68
C ARG A 239 4.14 9.83 -14.55
N LEU A 240 2.96 9.83 -13.94
CA LEU A 240 1.67 9.70 -14.62
C LEU A 240 1.26 10.99 -15.37
N GLY A 241 1.94 12.12 -15.10
CA GLY A 241 1.55 13.42 -15.63
C GLY A 241 0.30 14.02 -14.97
N THR A 242 -0.10 13.50 -13.80
CA THR A 242 -1.27 13.94 -13.02
C THR A 242 -0.90 14.84 -11.83
N PHE A 243 0.35 15.28 -11.73
CA PHE A 243 0.79 16.25 -10.75
C PHE A 243 0.52 17.67 -11.27
N PRO A 244 0.02 18.64 -10.45
CA PRO A 244 -0.17 18.56 -8.98
C PRO A 244 -1.55 18.07 -8.52
N ASP A 245 -2.53 17.92 -9.39
CA ASP A 245 -3.94 17.71 -9.02
C ASP A 245 -4.24 16.28 -8.55
N GLY A 246 -3.49 15.30 -9.05
CA GLY A 246 -3.63 13.90 -8.67
C GLY A 246 -4.70 13.16 -9.49
N THR A 247 -5.37 12.22 -8.86
CA THR A 247 -6.37 11.33 -9.46
C THR A 247 -7.59 11.19 -8.54
N LEU A 248 -8.66 10.61 -9.06
CA LEU A 248 -9.79 10.12 -8.28
C LEU A 248 -9.56 8.63 -7.99
N ARG A 249 -9.49 8.24 -6.70
CA ARG A 249 -9.24 6.85 -6.30
C ARG A 249 -10.44 6.21 -5.64
N LEU A 250 -10.79 5.03 -6.15
CA LEU A 250 -11.74 4.12 -5.54
C LEU A 250 -11.00 3.08 -4.70
N SER A 251 -11.62 2.67 -3.61
CA SER A 251 -11.10 1.62 -2.74
C SER A 251 -12.28 0.85 -2.14
N PRO A 252 -12.95 -0.02 -2.90
CA PRO A 252 -13.99 -0.86 -2.34
C PRO A 252 -13.41 -1.76 -1.27
N GLY A 253 -14.20 -2.06 -0.27
CA GLY A 253 -13.84 -2.97 0.79
C GLY A 253 -14.73 -4.21 0.82
N PRO A 254 -14.59 -5.09 1.81
CA PRO A 254 -15.31 -6.37 1.89
C PRO A 254 -16.81 -6.22 2.11
N PHE A 255 -17.29 -5.02 2.39
CA PHE A 255 -18.72 -4.71 2.58
C PHE A 255 -19.31 -3.93 1.40
N SER A 256 -18.48 -3.51 0.45
CA SER A 256 -18.93 -2.88 -0.79
C SER A 256 -19.63 -3.91 -1.67
N THR A 257 -20.65 -3.46 -2.39
CA THR A 257 -21.49 -4.31 -3.23
C THR A 257 -21.39 -3.91 -4.71
N GLU A 258 -21.88 -4.78 -5.59
CA GLU A 258 -22.03 -4.43 -7.00
C GLU A 258 -22.95 -3.22 -7.20
N GLN A 259 -24.00 -3.10 -6.38
CA GLN A 259 -24.91 -1.96 -6.44
C GLN A 259 -24.21 -0.64 -6.12
N ASP A 260 -23.27 -0.62 -5.18
CA ASP A 260 -22.49 0.59 -4.86
C ASP A 260 -21.64 1.02 -6.08
N ILE A 261 -21.09 0.05 -6.81
CA ILE A 261 -20.36 0.34 -8.05
C ILE A 261 -21.29 0.84 -9.14
N ASP A 262 -22.48 0.24 -9.31
CA ASP A 262 -23.46 0.68 -10.32
C ASP A 262 -23.93 2.13 -10.04
N VAL A 263 -24.17 2.48 -8.78
CA VAL A 263 -24.51 3.86 -8.37
C VAL A 263 -23.35 4.82 -8.64
N PHE A 264 -22.10 4.42 -8.35
CA PHE A 264 -20.93 5.21 -8.65
C PHE A 264 -20.78 5.48 -10.16
N LEU A 265 -20.91 4.46 -11.00
CA LEU A 265 -20.78 4.60 -12.47
C LEU A 265 -21.93 5.46 -13.06
N HIS A 266 -23.13 5.33 -12.51
CA HIS A 266 -24.25 6.20 -12.86
C HIS A 266 -23.95 7.67 -12.51
N ALA A 267 -23.49 7.92 -11.29
CA ALA A 267 -23.11 9.27 -10.84
C ALA A 267 -22.03 9.91 -11.73
N LEU A 268 -20.97 9.16 -12.08
CA LEU A 268 -19.96 9.63 -13.01
C LEU A 268 -20.54 10.01 -14.38
N THR A 269 -21.48 9.21 -14.87
CA THR A 269 -22.16 9.46 -16.15
C THR A 269 -23.00 10.73 -16.11
N GLU A 270 -23.76 10.96 -15.04
CA GLU A 270 -24.56 12.19 -14.89
C GLU A 270 -23.72 13.44 -14.75
N ILE A 271 -22.65 13.39 -13.94
CA ILE A 271 -21.74 14.52 -13.74
C ILE A 271 -21.08 14.90 -15.09
N THR A 272 -20.57 13.91 -15.82
CA THR A 272 -19.88 14.18 -17.10
C THR A 272 -20.83 14.59 -18.21
N ALA A 273 -22.10 14.24 -18.15
CA ALA A 273 -23.13 14.72 -19.08
C ALA A 273 -23.60 16.16 -18.77
N GLY A 274 -23.12 16.80 -17.69
CA GLY A 274 -23.50 18.14 -17.29
C GLY A 274 -24.96 18.23 -16.79
N VAL A 275 -25.44 17.17 -16.17
CA VAL A 275 -26.82 17.09 -15.62
C VAL A 275 -26.90 17.74 -14.23
N LEU A 276 -25.74 18.02 -13.61
CA LEU A 276 -25.60 18.68 -12.30
C LEU A 276 -24.96 20.05 -12.43
#